data_d5ce47fc06dc02e2cd9636339e876b65
#
_entry.id   d5ce47fc06dc02e2cd9636339e876b65
#
_cell.length_a   1.000
_cell.length_b   1.000
_cell.length_c   1.000
_cell.angle_alpha   90.00
_cell.angle_beta   90.00
_cell.angle_gamma   90.00
#
_symmetry.space_group_name_H-M   'P 1'
#
loop_
_entity.id
_entity.type
_entity.pdbx_description
1 polymer ?
#
loop_
_entity_poly.entity_id
_entity_poly.type
_entity_poly.pdbx_seq_one_letter_code
_entity_poly.pdbx_strand_id
1 'polypeptide(L)'
;MENFDKRRDTSTVPNEEYCVPLVNAKIGDNGIMFYGRKSDWNTQEMCIDVIQNGAVATGTVYAQPQPVGVLWDAYLIKPVAEVKTTEALLYMAKCIEKITKEQFSYDKKATWDRVKLCEVSLPVTSDGNINFDYMERYIRAIEKLAIADVAKYKDKLIATTRRVVGA
;
A
#
# COMPACT_ATOMS: atom_id res chain seq x y z
N MET A 1 22.34 -4.15 -7.17
CA MET A 1 22.67 -3.93 -8.61
C MET A 1 23.88 -2.99 -8.70
N GLU A 2 25.01 -3.47 -9.12
CA GLU A 2 26.14 -2.62 -9.49
C GLU A 2 25.75 -1.87 -10.78
N ASN A 3 25.88 -0.53 -10.80
CA ASN A 3 25.55 0.35 -11.92
C ASN A 3 24.06 0.53 -12.28
N PHE A 4 23.16 0.53 -11.31
CA PHE A 4 21.76 0.88 -11.54
C PHE A 4 21.63 2.34 -12.06
N ASP A 5 20.96 2.50 -13.20
CA ASP A 5 20.57 3.79 -13.76
C ASP A 5 19.05 3.84 -13.91
N LYS A 6 18.41 4.75 -13.17
CA LYS A 6 16.96 4.91 -13.15
C LYS A 6 16.36 5.12 -14.56
N ARG A 7 17.05 5.86 -15.44
CA ARG A 7 16.54 6.17 -16.77
C ARG A 7 16.64 4.99 -17.73
N ARG A 8 17.65 4.12 -17.53
CA ARG A 8 17.92 2.96 -18.37
C ARG A 8 17.18 1.72 -17.86
N ASP A 9 17.08 1.56 -16.53
CA ASP A 9 16.70 0.31 -15.89
C ASP A 9 15.28 0.33 -15.34
N THR A 10 14.53 1.43 -15.52
CA THR A 10 13.12 1.53 -15.14
C THR A 10 12.28 2.29 -16.16
N SER A 11 10.94 2.07 -16.08
CA SER A 11 9.92 2.83 -16.80
C SER A 11 8.94 3.47 -15.82
N THR A 12 8.34 4.60 -16.17
CA THR A 12 7.26 5.23 -15.39
C THR A 12 5.90 4.62 -15.67
N VAL A 13 5.76 3.85 -16.73
CA VAL A 13 4.53 3.13 -17.12
C VAL A 13 4.88 1.68 -17.39
N PRO A 14 3.98 0.72 -17.02
CA PRO A 14 4.22 -0.69 -17.29
C PRO A 14 4.19 -1.00 -18.80
N ASN A 15 5.03 -1.93 -19.22
CA ASN A 15 5.05 -2.48 -20.57
C ASN A 15 5.60 -3.92 -20.52
N GLU A 16 5.79 -4.56 -21.69
CA GLU A 16 6.24 -5.96 -21.77
C GLU A 16 7.62 -6.19 -21.13
N GLU A 17 8.54 -5.23 -21.26
CA GLU A 17 9.89 -5.29 -20.69
C GLU A 17 9.92 -4.89 -19.22
N TYR A 18 9.23 -3.79 -18.86
CA TYR A 18 9.19 -3.23 -17.51
C TYR A 18 7.82 -3.50 -16.88
N CYS A 19 7.64 -4.70 -16.32
CA CYS A 19 6.36 -5.17 -15.80
C CYS A 19 6.33 -5.34 -14.26
N VAL A 20 7.48 -5.25 -13.58
CA VAL A 20 7.56 -5.39 -12.12
C VAL A 20 7.37 -4.05 -11.45
N PRO A 21 6.28 -3.84 -10.66
CA PRO A 21 6.10 -2.63 -9.89
C PRO A 21 7.24 -2.43 -8.88
N LEU A 22 7.77 -1.21 -8.81
CA LEU A 22 8.83 -0.82 -7.88
C LEU A 22 8.31 0.26 -6.93
N VAL A 23 8.22 -0.07 -5.65
CA VAL A 23 7.78 0.87 -4.60
C VAL A 23 8.93 1.73 -4.09
N ASN A 24 8.61 2.96 -3.70
CA ASN A 24 9.55 3.94 -3.12
C ASN A 24 8.78 5.03 -2.35
N ALA A 25 9.43 6.16 -2.05
CA ALA A 25 8.84 7.31 -1.36
C ALA A 25 7.81 8.07 -2.25
N LYS A 26 6.71 7.41 -2.59
CA LYS A 26 5.59 7.97 -3.38
C LYS A 26 4.28 7.90 -2.60
N ILE A 27 3.57 9.03 -2.56
CA ILE A 27 2.19 9.07 -2.08
C ILE A 27 1.25 8.82 -3.26
N GLY A 28 0.26 7.97 -3.07
CA GLY A 28 -0.65 7.51 -4.12
C GLY A 28 -0.08 6.36 -4.94
N ASP A 29 -0.85 5.86 -5.90
CA ASP A 29 -0.55 4.70 -6.75
C ASP A 29 0.05 3.52 -5.98
N ASN A 30 -0.44 3.30 -4.77
CA ASN A 30 0.02 2.24 -3.85
C ASN A 30 1.55 2.23 -3.63
N GLY A 31 2.20 3.42 -3.62
CA GLY A 31 3.65 3.56 -3.46
C GLY A 31 4.48 3.23 -4.72
N ILE A 32 3.85 2.74 -5.80
CA ILE A 32 4.53 2.35 -7.03
C ILE A 32 5.05 3.59 -7.74
N MET A 33 6.36 3.70 -7.85
CA MET A 33 7.04 4.84 -8.47
C MET A 33 7.51 4.54 -9.88
N PHE A 34 7.97 3.33 -10.13
CA PHE A 34 8.50 2.84 -11.40
C PHE A 34 8.11 1.39 -11.65
N TYR A 35 8.49 0.92 -12.84
CA TYR A 35 8.42 -0.48 -13.23
C TYR A 35 9.81 -0.94 -13.68
N GLY A 36 10.23 -2.13 -13.26
CA GLY A 36 11.52 -2.75 -13.59
C GLY A 36 11.36 -4.01 -14.41
N ARG A 37 12.48 -4.52 -14.95
CA ARG A 37 12.52 -5.83 -15.61
C ARG A 37 12.44 -6.95 -14.58
N LYS A 38 11.76 -8.02 -14.92
CA LYS A 38 11.62 -9.17 -14.01
C LYS A 38 12.97 -9.82 -13.67
N SER A 39 13.92 -9.79 -14.58
CA SER A 39 15.28 -10.33 -14.36
C SER A 39 16.11 -9.56 -13.34
N ASP A 40 15.79 -8.30 -13.12
CA ASP A 40 16.66 -7.36 -12.39
C ASP A 40 16.27 -7.22 -10.92
N TRP A 41 15.09 -7.71 -10.53
CA TRP A 41 14.51 -7.47 -9.22
C TRP A 41 14.09 -8.75 -8.51
N ASN A 42 14.54 -8.88 -7.26
CA ASN A 42 13.90 -9.81 -6.33
C ASN A 42 12.58 -9.22 -5.88
N THR A 43 11.50 -9.95 -6.09
CA THR A 43 10.14 -9.50 -5.75
C THR A 43 9.62 -10.22 -4.52
N GLN A 44 8.74 -9.54 -3.79
CA GLN A 44 7.99 -10.08 -2.68
C GLN A 44 6.51 -9.78 -2.89
N GLU A 45 5.65 -10.77 -2.68
CA GLU A 45 4.20 -10.64 -2.67
C GLU A 45 3.64 -10.85 -1.27
N MET A 46 2.37 -10.49 -1.07
CA MET A 46 1.67 -10.54 0.22
C MET A 46 2.53 -9.90 1.31
N CYS A 47 3.03 -8.70 1.04
CA CYS A 47 3.91 -7.95 1.92
C CYS A 47 3.39 -6.52 2.14
N ILE A 48 4.03 -5.81 3.05
CA ILE A 48 3.68 -4.45 3.44
C ILE A 48 4.88 -3.56 3.11
N ASP A 49 4.66 -2.54 2.30
CA ASP A 49 5.62 -1.49 1.97
C ASP A 49 5.57 -0.40 3.03
N VAL A 50 6.74 -0.03 3.56
CA VAL A 50 6.89 1.08 4.53
C VAL A 50 7.86 2.10 3.97
N ILE A 51 7.38 3.31 3.77
CA ILE A 51 8.21 4.43 3.32
C ILE A 51 9.03 4.96 4.51
N GLN A 52 10.34 4.72 4.46
CA GLN A 52 11.24 5.12 5.56
C GLN A 52 11.70 6.56 5.49
N ASN A 53 11.74 7.15 4.27
CA ASN A 53 12.31 8.48 4.04
C ASN A 53 11.51 9.23 2.96
N GLY A 54 11.25 10.51 3.20
CA GLY A 54 10.52 11.40 2.29
C GLY A 54 9.86 12.53 3.08
N ALA A 55 9.90 13.76 2.56
CA ALA A 55 9.45 14.96 3.29
C ALA A 55 8.00 14.83 3.82
N VAL A 56 7.11 14.27 3.03
CA VAL A 56 5.69 14.06 3.39
C VAL A 56 5.36 12.56 3.49
N ALA A 57 6.11 11.72 2.77
CA ALA A 57 5.80 10.30 2.62
C ALA A 57 6.28 9.43 3.78
N THR A 58 7.23 9.90 4.62
CA THR A 58 7.75 9.12 5.76
C THR A 58 6.62 8.55 6.61
N GLY A 59 6.68 7.25 6.89
CA GLY A 59 5.70 6.54 7.69
C GLY A 59 4.40 6.19 6.95
N THR A 60 4.28 6.50 5.65
CA THR A 60 3.18 5.97 4.82
C THR A 60 3.42 4.49 4.58
N VAL A 61 2.34 3.71 4.62
CA VAL A 61 2.38 2.25 4.52
C VAL A 61 1.35 1.75 3.51
N TYR A 62 1.77 0.86 2.63
CA TYR A 62 0.90 0.26 1.63
C TYR A 62 0.90 -1.28 1.71
N ALA A 63 -0.27 -1.88 1.52
CA ALA A 63 -0.38 -3.32 1.30
C ALA A 63 0.02 -3.66 -0.14
N GLN A 64 0.88 -4.65 -0.32
CA GLN A 64 1.35 -5.13 -1.60
C GLN A 64 0.98 -6.60 -1.79
N PRO A 65 -0.24 -6.90 -2.26
CA PRO A 65 -0.66 -8.28 -2.48
C PRO A 65 0.03 -8.93 -3.68
N GLN A 66 0.38 -8.13 -4.70
CA GLN A 66 1.09 -8.58 -5.90
C GLN A 66 2.62 -8.55 -5.70
N PRO A 67 3.37 -9.28 -6.55
CA PRO A 67 4.83 -9.18 -6.54
C PRO A 67 5.32 -7.75 -6.81
N VAL A 68 6.13 -7.21 -5.89
CA VAL A 68 6.76 -5.89 -6.02
C VAL A 68 8.25 -5.96 -5.70
N GLY A 69 9.04 -5.13 -6.35
CA GLY A 69 10.40 -4.80 -5.95
C GLY A 69 10.42 -3.51 -5.12
N VAL A 70 11.52 -3.24 -4.41
CA VAL A 70 11.65 -2.05 -3.56
C VAL A 70 12.90 -1.27 -3.91
N LEU A 71 12.77 0.06 -3.92
CA LEU A 71 13.86 1.03 -4.09
C LEU A 71 14.33 1.53 -2.71
N TRP A 72 15.26 2.46 -2.69
CA TRP A 72 16.08 2.83 -1.52
C TRP A 72 15.39 3.61 -0.39
N ASP A 73 14.24 4.28 -0.65
CA ASP A 73 13.53 5.08 0.36
C ASP A 73 12.35 4.34 1.02
N ALA A 74 12.23 3.04 0.76
CA ALA A 74 11.21 2.16 1.33
C ALA A 74 11.80 0.79 1.67
N TYR A 75 11.04 -0.03 2.37
CA TYR A 75 11.36 -1.44 2.61
C TYR A 75 10.09 -2.27 2.74
N LEU A 76 10.23 -3.58 2.54
CA LEU A 76 9.13 -4.52 2.60
C LEU A 76 9.15 -5.30 3.91
N ILE A 77 7.99 -5.43 4.55
CA ILE A 77 7.76 -6.29 5.71
C ILE A 77 6.86 -7.45 5.26
N LYS A 78 7.30 -8.67 5.49
CA LYS A 78 6.45 -9.84 5.33
C LYS A 78 5.87 -10.23 6.69
N PRO A 79 4.53 -10.29 6.84
CA PRO A 79 3.93 -10.81 8.06
C PRO A 79 4.41 -12.23 8.35
N VAL A 80 4.73 -12.53 9.63
CA VAL A 80 5.11 -13.89 10.06
C VAL A 80 3.89 -14.82 10.03
N ALA A 81 2.71 -14.29 10.41
CA ALA A 81 1.46 -15.02 10.27
C ALA A 81 1.07 -15.13 8.79
N GLU A 82 0.51 -16.28 8.39
CA GLU A 82 0.04 -16.49 7.01
C GLU A 82 -1.20 -15.64 6.73
N VAL A 83 -1.00 -14.53 6.04
CA VAL A 83 -2.07 -13.64 5.56
C VAL A 83 -2.50 -14.10 4.17
N LYS A 84 -3.78 -14.48 4.03
CA LYS A 84 -4.31 -15.11 2.81
C LYS A 84 -5.06 -14.15 1.89
N THR A 85 -5.50 -13.00 2.41
CA THR A 85 -6.36 -12.08 1.67
C THR A 85 -5.78 -10.67 1.63
N THR A 86 -6.07 -9.98 0.54
CA THR A 86 -5.68 -8.58 0.35
C THR A 86 -6.29 -7.68 1.42
N GLU A 87 -7.53 -7.95 1.81
CA GLU A 87 -8.25 -7.17 2.81
C GLU A 87 -7.58 -7.26 4.20
N ALA A 88 -7.20 -8.47 4.61
CA ALA A 88 -6.48 -8.66 5.88
C ALA A 88 -5.10 -7.97 5.84
N LEU A 89 -4.37 -8.07 4.72
CA LEU A 89 -3.11 -7.39 4.52
C LEU A 89 -3.27 -5.87 4.58
N LEU A 90 -4.32 -5.32 3.93
CA LEU A 90 -4.64 -3.90 3.95
C LEU A 90 -4.97 -3.41 5.36
N TYR A 91 -5.75 -4.18 6.12
CA TYR A 91 -6.04 -3.86 7.51
C TYR A 91 -4.76 -3.75 8.34
N MET A 92 -3.86 -4.75 8.25
CA MET A 92 -2.58 -4.75 8.96
C MET A 92 -1.71 -3.57 8.54
N ALA A 93 -1.62 -3.28 7.25
CA ALA A 93 -0.88 -2.14 6.73
C ALA A 93 -1.38 -0.81 7.33
N LYS A 94 -2.70 -0.64 7.44
CA LYS A 94 -3.30 0.57 8.03
C LYS A 94 -3.08 0.68 9.54
N CYS A 95 -3.05 -0.44 10.26
CA CYS A 95 -2.66 -0.43 11.67
C CYS A 95 -1.20 0.01 11.87
N ILE A 96 -0.29 -0.47 11.03
CA ILE A 96 1.12 -0.05 11.05
C ILE A 96 1.23 1.43 10.65
N GLU A 97 0.54 1.87 9.60
CA GLU A 97 0.57 3.26 9.14
C GLU A 97 0.15 4.25 10.22
N LYS A 98 -0.90 3.92 10.97
CA LYS A 98 -1.35 4.76 12.09
C LYS A 98 -0.20 5.04 13.06
N ILE A 99 0.54 4.01 13.46
CA ILE A 99 1.65 4.14 14.41
C ILE A 99 2.84 4.84 13.78
N THR A 100 3.19 4.49 12.55
CA THR A 100 4.34 5.09 11.88
C THR A 100 4.14 6.57 11.57
N LYS A 101 2.92 6.98 11.22
CA LYS A 101 2.57 8.40 11.02
C LYS A 101 2.56 9.22 12.32
N GLU A 102 2.22 8.61 13.43
CA GLU A 102 2.23 9.27 14.75
C GLU A 102 3.65 9.43 15.31
N GLN A 103 4.56 8.48 15.04
CA GLN A 103 5.87 8.41 15.70
C GLN A 103 7.03 8.90 14.83
N PHE A 104 6.88 8.93 13.50
CA PHE A 104 7.97 9.24 12.57
C PHE A 104 7.63 10.41 11.65
N SER A 105 8.69 11.08 11.18
CA SER A 105 8.64 12.27 10.34
C SER A 105 9.89 12.34 9.46
N TYR A 106 10.02 13.40 8.67
CA TYR A 106 11.25 13.65 7.90
C TYR A 106 12.50 13.67 8.77
N ASP A 107 12.44 14.31 9.94
CA ASP A 107 13.57 14.42 10.87
C ASP A 107 13.78 13.14 11.70
N LYS A 108 12.72 12.36 11.87
CA LYS A 108 12.75 11.07 12.59
C LYS A 108 12.29 9.96 11.66
N LYS A 109 13.16 9.51 10.77
CA LYS A 109 12.88 8.52 9.72
C LYS A 109 12.31 7.21 10.28
N ALA A 110 11.34 6.64 9.53
CA ALA A 110 10.70 5.36 9.84
C ALA A 110 11.56 4.17 9.37
N THR A 111 12.84 4.12 9.80
CA THR A 111 13.73 3.00 9.45
C THR A 111 13.30 1.70 10.12
N TRP A 112 13.67 0.55 9.54
CA TRP A 112 13.34 -0.75 10.09
C TRP A 112 13.76 -0.91 11.55
N ASP A 113 14.96 -0.45 11.93
CA ASP A 113 15.47 -0.55 13.31
C ASP A 113 14.60 0.16 14.34
N ARG A 114 13.83 1.14 13.93
CA ARG A 114 12.89 1.87 14.79
C ARG A 114 11.49 1.26 14.71
N VAL A 115 11.01 0.98 13.51
CA VAL A 115 9.65 0.47 13.28
C VAL A 115 9.45 -0.93 13.85
N LYS A 116 10.48 -1.80 13.82
CA LYS A 116 10.44 -3.14 14.43
C LYS A 116 10.21 -3.13 15.95
N LEU A 117 10.41 -1.99 16.61
CA LEU A 117 10.18 -1.81 18.06
C LEU A 117 8.79 -1.24 18.37
N CYS A 118 7.99 -0.91 17.36
CA CYS A 118 6.64 -0.39 17.54
C CYS A 118 5.66 -1.55 17.83
N GLU A 119 4.78 -1.33 18.78
CA GLU A 119 3.68 -2.25 19.06
C GLU A 119 2.46 -1.89 18.21
N VAL A 120 1.87 -2.88 17.57
CA VAL A 120 0.69 -2.75 16.73
C VAL A 120 -0.45 -3.57 17.32
N SER A 121 -1.57 -2.93 17.65
CA SER A 121 -2.76 -3.62 18.12
C SER A 121 -3.53 -4.22 16.94
N LEU A 122 -3.79 -5.53 17.00
CA LEU A 122 -4.59 -6.26 16.03
C LEU A 122 -5.79 -6.93 16.71
N PRO A 123 -6.91 -7.12 16.02
CA PRO A 123 -8.06 -7.85 16.55
C PRO A 123 -7.70 -9.31 16.78
N VAL A 124 -8.20 -9.86 17.87
CA VAL A 124 -8.01 -11.26 18.25
C VAL A 124 -9.34 -11.98 18.40
N THR A 125 -9.31 -13.30 18.23
CA THR A 125 -10.41 -14.21 18.54
C THR A 125 -10.53 -14.44 20.06
N SER A 126 -11.59 -15.09 20.51
CA SER A 126 -11.74 -15.51 21.92
C SER A 126 -10.57 -16.36 22.42
N ASP A 127 -9.90 -17.08 21.53
CA ASP A 127 -8.78 -17.96 21.84
C ASP A 127 -7.42 -17.24 21.78
N GLY A 128 -7.42 -15.91 21.57
CA GLY A 128 -6.20 -15.08 21.54
C GLY A 128 -5.43 -15.11 20.23
N ASN A 129 -5.93 -15.76 19.18
CA ASN A 129 -5.31 -15.76 17.85
C ASN A 129 -5.70 -14.50 17.05
N ILE A 130 -4.86 -14.10 16.07
CA ILE A 130 -5.19 -13.01 15.17
C ILE A 130 -6.50 -13.28 14.44
N ASN A 131 -7.44 -12.33 14.49
CA ASN A 131 -8.77 -12.47 13.87
C ASN A 131 -8.78 -11.93 12.44
N PHE A 132 -8.29 -12.72 11.50
CA PHE A 132 -8.27 -12.36 10.07
C PHE A 132 -9.67 -12.18 9.49
N ASP A 133 -10.65 -12.98 9.90
CA ASP A 133 -12.04 -12.87 9.44
C ASP A 133 -12.65 -11.50 9.81
N TYR A 134 -12.37 -11.00 11.00
CA TYR A 134 -12.77 -9.64 11.38
C TYR A 134 -12.13 -8.58 10.46
N MET A 135 -10.82 -8.69 10.20
CA MET A 135 -10.10 -7.74 9.35
C MET A 135 -10.68 -7.69 7.94
N GLU A 136 -10.92 -8.86 7.35
CA GLU A 136 -11.52 -8.98 6.02
C GLU A 136 -12.91 -8.36 5.95
N ARG A 137 -13.78 -8.73 6.88
CA ARG A 137 -15.15 -8.19 6.93
C ARG A 137 -15.15 -6.67 7.12
N TYR A 138 -14.25 -6.15 7.94
CA TYR A 138 -14.12 -4.72 8.18
C TYR A 138 -13.75 -3.98 6.88
N ILE A 139 -12.70 -4.42 6.19
CA ILE A 139 -12.26 -3.79 4.95
C ILE A 139 -13.35 -3.91 3.86
N ARG A 140 -13.98 -5.06 3.69
CA ARG A 140 -15.09 -5.23 2.74
C ARG A 140 -16.29 -4.33 3.04
N ALA A 141 -16.55 -4.06 4.32
CA ALA A 141 -17.59 -3.10 4.70
C ALA A 141 -17.22 -1.66 4.29
N ILE A 142 -15.98 -1.24 4.50
CA ILE A 142 -15.47 0.07 4.07
C ILE A 142 -15.52 0.21 2.54
N GLU A 143 -15.09 -0.82 1.80
CA GLU A 143 -15.14 -0.85 0.33
C GLU A 143 -16.58 -0.68 -0.18
N LYS A 144 -17.54 -1.42 0.39
CA LYS A 144 -18.96 -1.29 0.04
C LYS A 144 -19.50 0.12 0.28
N LEU A 145 -19.12 0.75 1.40
CA LEU A 145 -19.53 2.13 1.68
C LEU A 145 -18.92 3.10 0.67
N ALA A 146 -17.64 2.97 0.35
CA ALA A 146 -16.96 3.81 -0.63
C ALA A 146 -17.60 3.68 -2.03
N ILE A 147 -17.92 2.46 -2.47
CA ILE A 147 -18.59 2.20 -3.76
C ILE A 147 -20.00 2.79 -3.76
N ALA A 148 -20.76 2.64 -2.68
CA ALA A 148 -22.11 3.18 -2.58
C ALA A 148 -22.13 4.71 -2.69
N ASP A 149 -21.16 5.40 -2.10
CA ASP A 149 -21.05 6.85 -2.17
C ASP A 149 -20.66 7.33 -3.58
N VAL A 150 -19.75 6.63 -4.25
CA VAL A 150 -19.39 6.90 -5.66
C VAL A 150 -20.59 6.69 -6.58
N ALA A 151 -21.37 5.62 -6.39
CA ALA A 151 -22.58 5.36 -7.18
C ALA A 151 -23.62 6.48 -7.01
N LYS A 152 -23.90 6.91 -5.76
CA LYS A 152 -24.81 8.03 -5.49
C LYS A 152 -24.33 9.34 -6.14
N TYR A 153 -23.02 9.61 -6.07
CA TYR A 153 -22.45 10.80 -6.71
C TYR A 153 -22.63 10.77 -8.23
N LYS A 154 -22.36 9.62 -8.86
CA LYS A 154 -22.55 9.40 -10.30
C LYS A 154 -24.00 9.62 -10.71
N ASP A 155 -24.96 9.06 -9.98
CA ASP A 155 -26.39 9.19 -10.27
C ASP A 155 -26.84 10.66 -10.17
N LYS A 156 -26.37 11.38 -9.16
CA LYS A 156 -26.63 12.83 -8.99
C LYS A 156 -26.05 13.64 -10.16
N LEU A 157 -24.84 13.32 -10.60
CA LEU A 157 -24.19 13.97 -11.74
C LEU A 157 -24.98 13.76 -13.02
N ILE A 158 -25.39 12.52 -13.31
CA ILE A 158 -26.19 12.16 -14.48
C ILE A 158 -27.54 12.93 -14.46
N ALA A 159 -28.22 12.95 -13.32
CA ALA A 159 -29.50 13.67 -13.18
C ALA A 159 -29.33 15.18 -13.43
N THR A 160 -28.26 15.78 -12.93
CA THR A 160 -27.96 17.19 -13.13
C THR A 160 -27.63 17.48 -14.60
N THR A 161 -26.83 16.67 -15.25
CA THR A 161 -26.48 16.81 -16.67
C THR A 161 -27.72 16.71 -17.56
N ARG A 162 -28.61 15.75 -17.31
CA ARG A 162 -29.89 15.64 -18.06
C ARG A 162 -30.76 16.89 -17.94
N ARG A 163 -30.82 17.53 -16.77
CA ARG A 163 -31.57 18.79 -16.59
C ARG A 163 -30.98 19.94 -17.38
N VAL A 164 -29.65 20.02 -17.49
CA VAL A 164 -28.95 21.10 -18.20
C VAL A 164 -29.05 20.92 -19.73
N VAL A 165 -29.02 19.69 -20.22
CA VAL A 165 -29.03 19.39 -21.66
C VAL A 165 -30.46 19.31 -22.25
N GLY A 166 -31.50 19.40 -21.40
CA GLY A 166 -32.90 19.45 -21.85
C GLY A 166 -33.44 18.14 -22.44
N ALA A 167 -32.88 17.02 -22.01
CA ALA A 167 -33.36 15.67 -22.34
C ALA A 167 -34.28 15.11 -21.26
#